data_6edbdae65d2c66014c6c50515c510a5a
#
_entry.id   6edbdae65d2c66014c6c50515c510a5a
#
_cell.length_a   1.000
_cell.length_b   1.000
_cell.length_c   1.000
_cell.angle_alpha   90.00
_cell.angle_beta   90.00
_cell.angle_gamma   90.00
#
_symmetry.space_group_name_H-M   'P 1'
#
loop_
_entity.id
_entity.type
_entity.pdbx_description
1 polymer ?
#
loop_
_entity_poly.entity_id
_entity_poly.type
_entity_poly.pdbx_seq_one_letter_code
_entity_poly.pdbx_strand_id
1 'polypeptide(L)'
;MNDKVSLIDMPATPVAYFRHVGPYGPPVARFWMERVAPWMEENKLLGRVRYGIAHDDPTITEPAKCRYDACVVAEPKEVLSGSPLRTALPGGRYACTRFHGTVDEVDAAWQRLLGGWLPTSGLQLDARPLLERYPVEAKYDPQTGIFECDICIPVKPL
;
A
#
# COMPACT_ATOMS: atom_id res chain seq x y z
N MET A 1 -19.83 -11.40 -5.05
CA MET A 1 -18.52 -11.84 -5.57
C MET A 1 -17.60 -12.20 -4.43
N ASN A 2 -17.05 -13.38 -4.45
CA ASN A 2 -16.14 -13.83 -3.40
C ASN A 2 -14.71 -13.42 -3.74
N ASP A 3 -14.16 -12.53 -2.94
CA ASP A 3 -12.76 -12.17 -3.08
C ASP A 3 -11.90 -13.35 -2.63
N LYS A 4 -10.95 -13.73 -3.46
CA LYS A 4 -10.00 -14.79 -3.09
C LYS A 4 -8.94 -14.20 -2.17
N VAL A 5 -8.82 -14.74 -0.96
CA VAL A 5 -7.82 -14.33 0.02
C VAL A 5 -6.71 -15.38 0.07
N SER A 6 -5.47 -14.95 -0.02
CA SER A 6 -4.29 -15.81 0.09
C SER A 6 -3.49 -15.43 1.32
N LEU A 7 -3.00 -16.43 2.04
CA LEU A 7 -2.05 -16.21 3.13
C LEU A 7 -0.65 -16.30 2.57
N ILE A 8 0.16 -15.29 2.78
CA ILE A 8 1.53 -15.24 2.30
C ILE A 8 2.49 -14.87 3.42
N ASP A 9 3.70 -15.39 3.34
CA ASP A 9 4.79 -14.98 4.22
C ASP A 9 5.64 -13.96 3.47
N MET A 10 5.65 -12.72 3.95
CA MET A 10 6.45 -11.66 3.36
C MET A 10 7.79 -11.55 4.05
N PRO A 11 8.90 -11.40 3.32
CA PRO A 11 10.18 -11.07 3.94
C PRO A 11 10.18 -9.63 4.43
N ALA A 12 11.00 -9.32 5.43
CA ALA A 12 11.31 -7.93 5.75
C ALA A 12 11.88 -7.27 4.50
N THR A 13 11.38 -6.09 4.15
CA THR A 13 11.66 -5.47 2.85
C THR A 13 12.17 -4.04 3.04
N PRO A 14 13.41 -3.75 2.61
CA PRO A 14 13.92 -2.38 2.65
C PRO A 14 13.25 -1.52 1.60
N VAL A 15 12.88 -0.31 1.98
CA VAL A 15 12.20 0.64 1.08
C VAL A 15 12.75 2.05 1.26
N ALA A 16 12.65 2.82 0.19
CA ALA A 16 12.74 4.27 0.21
C ALA A 16 11.33 4.82 0.05
N TYR A 17 10.99 5.89 0.76
CA TYR A 17 9.62 6.38 0.73
C TYR A 17 9.51 7.88 0.90
N PHE A 18 8.36 8.40 0.46
CA PHE A 18 7.94 9.78 0.70
C PHE A 18 6.59 9.76 1.39
N ARG A 19 6.39 10.71 2.30
CA ARG A 19 5.16 10.83 3.05
C ARG A 19 4.27 11.93 2.50
N HIS A 20 3.02 11.58 2.22
CA HIS A 20 1.95 12.51 1.95
C HIS A 20 1.18 12.76 3.25
N VAL A 21 0.95 14.01 3.60
CA VAL A 21 0.11 14.40 4.73
C VAL A 21 -1.06 15.18 4.17
N GLY A 22 -2.26 14.65 4.33
CA GLY A 22 -3.48 15.23 3.77
C GLY A 22 -4.54 14.19 3.50
N PRO A 23 -5.65 14.58 2.86
CA PRO A 23 -6.75 13.66 2.57
C PRO A 23 -6.32 12.47 1.72
N TYR A 24 -6.95 11.32 1.98
CA TYR A 24 -6.79 10.12 1.14
C TYR A 24 -7.66 10.23 -0.12
N GLY A 25 -7.56 9.24 -1.00
CA GLY A 25 -8.29 9.21 -2.26
C GLY A 25 -7.55 9.93 -3.39
N PRO A 26 -8.20 10.82 -4.16
CA PRO A 26 -7.56 11.47 -5.31
C PRO A 26 -6.25 12.20 -5.00
N PRO A 27 -6.06 12.88 -3.86
CA PRO A 27 -4.77 13.48 -3.53
C PRO A 27 -3.63 12.48 -3.44
N VAL A 28 -3.89 11.25 -2.99
CA VAL A 28 -2.87 10.19 -2.93
C VAL A 28 -2.49 9.73 -4.34
N ALA A 29 -3.48 9.57 -5.22
CA ALA A 29 -3.21 9.23 -6.62
C ALA A 29 -2.33 10.29 -7.29
N ARG A 30 -2.63 11.59 -7.07
CA ARG A 30 -1.81 12.68 -7.58
C ARG A 30 -0.41 12.65 -7.00
N PHE A 31 -0.27 12.34 -5.72
CA PHE A 31 1.03 12.21 -5.06
C PHE A 31 1.90 11.15 -5.74
N TRP A 32 1.34 9.98 -6.05
CA TRP A 32 2.04 8.94 -6.78
C TRP A 32 2.47 9.43 -8.17
N MET A 33 1.58 10.08 -8.91
CA MET A 33 1.84 10.49 -10.30
C MET A 33 2.77 11.71 -10.39
N GLU A 34 2.60 12.68 -9.52
CA GLU A 34 3.29 13.98 -9.64
C GLU A 34 4.60 14.04 -8.85
N ARG A 35 4.70 13.26 -7.77
CA ARG A 35 5.88 13.31 -6.89
C ARG A 35 6.73 12.04 -6.97
N VAL A 36 6.10 10.88 -6.85
CA VAL A 36 6.81 9.61 -6.70
C VAL A 36 7.26 9.03 -8.03
N ALA A 37 6.37 8.96 -9.01
CA ALA A 37 6.71 8.39 -10.33
C ALA A 37 7.84 9.14 -11.03
N PRO A 38 7.87 10.50 -11.08
CA PRO A 38 9.01 11.21 -11.66
C PRO A 38 10.33 10.96 -10.91
N TRP A 39 10.26 10.84 -9.58
CA TRP A 39 11.42 10.50 -8.76
C TRP A 39 11.91 9.08 -9.07
N MET A 40 11.00 8.13 -9.23
CA MET A 40 11.36 6.75 -9.61
C MET A 40 12.05 6.72 -10.97
N GLU A 41 11.51 7.47 -11.93
CA GLU A 41 12.12 7.55 -13.27
C GLU A 41 13.53 8.13 -13.21
N GLU A 42 13.71 9.24 -12.48
CA GLU A 42 15.01 9.88 -12.31
C GLU A 42 16.04 8.94 -11.68
N ASN A 43 15.63 8.10 -10.75
CA ASN A 43 16.51 7.17 -10.03
C ASN A 43 16.54 5.76 -10.65
N LYS A 44 15.93 5.56 -11.81
CA LYS A 44 15.88 4.26 -12.51
C LYS A 44 15.25 3.15 -11.69
N LEU A 45 14.18 3.50 -10.97
CA LEU A 45 13.46 2.58 -10.09
C LEU A 45 12.13 2.08 -10.70
N LEU A 46 11.82 2.51 -11.93
CA LEU A 46 10.63 2.00 -12.62
C LEU A 46 10.75 0.48 -12.79
N GLY A 47 9.64 -0.22 -12.56
CA GLY A 47 9.62 -1.68 -12.61
C GLY A 47 9.88 -2.35 -11.26
N ARG A 48 10.09 -1.61 -10.19
CA ARG A 48 10.20 -2.17 -8.85
C ARG A 48 8.84 -2.30 -8.18
N VAL A 49 8.73 -3.25 -7.26
CA VAL A 49 7.55 -3.39 -6.40
C VAL A 49 7.42 -2.15 -5.53
N ARG A 50 6.18 -1.69 -5.35
CA ARG A 50 5.86 -0.52 -4.54
C ARG A 50 4.85 -0.91 -3.47
N TYR A 51 4.84 -0.13 -2.39
CA TYR A 51 3.90 -0.31 -1.30
C TYR A 51 3.27 1.03 -0.93
N GLY A 52 1.99 1.00 -0.58
CA GLY A 52 1.31 2.15 -0.01
C GLY A 52 0.86 1.83 1.41
N ILE A 53 1.07 2.76 2.33
CA ILE A 53 0.69 2.58 3.73
C ILE A 53 -0.11 3.79 4.19
N ALA A 54 -1.40 3.59 4.47
CA ALA A 54 -2.24 4.58 5.12
C ALA A 54 -2.13 4.37 6.63
N HIS A 55 -1.55 5.32 7.33
CA HIS A 55 -1.27 5.20 8.76
C HIS A 55 -2.44 5.55 9.65
N ASP A 56 -3.42 6.27 9.13
CA ASP A 56 -4.48 6.84 9.95
C ASP A 56 -5.86 6.40 9.48
N ASP A 57 -6.79 6.30 10.42
CA ASP A 57 -8.19 6.03 10.14
C ASP A 57 -8.87 7.37 9.87
N PRO A 58 -9.37 7.62 8.64
CA PRO A 58 -9.98 8.90 8.30
C PRO A 58 -11.30 9.16 9.00
N THR A 59 -11.89 8.16 9.68
CA THR A 59 -13.07 8.36 10.53
C THR A 59 -12.71 8.94 11.91
N ILE A 60 -11.42 8.89 12.27
CA ILE A 60 -10.92 9.33 13.58
C ILE A 60 -9.99 10.53 13.41
N THR A 61 -9.09 10.49 12.41
CA THR A 61 -8.10 11.52 12.16
C THR A 61 -8.63 12.53 11.15
N GLU A 62 -8.44 13.82 11.42
CA GLU A 62 -8.81 14.87 10.48
C GLU A 62 -8.13 14.64 9.12
N PRO A 63 -8.85 14.84 7.99
CA PRO A 63 -8.28 14.60 6.67
C PRO A 63 -6.94 15.32 6.42
N ALA A 64 -6.82 16.56 6.89
CA ALA A 64 -5.59 17.34 6.70
C ALA A 64 -4.37 16.76 7.44
N LYS A 65 -4.59 15.84 8.39
CA LYS A 65 -3.53 15.25 9.22
C LYS A 65 -3.27 13.78 8.89
N CYS A 66 -4.03 13.20 7.98
CA CYS A 66 -3.84 11.80 7.58
C CYS A 66 -2.51 11.63 6.86
N ARG A 67 -1.81 10.54 7.17
CA ARG A 67 -0.47 10.23 6.65
C ARG A 67 -0.53 9.02 5.74
N TYR A 68 0.10 9.14 4.60
CA TYR A 68 0.24 8.04 3.64
C TYR A 68 1.69 7.97 3.16
N ASP A 69 2.30 6.81 3.24
CA ASP A 69 3.65 6.58 2.76
C ASP A 69 3.63 5.83 1.43
N ALA A 70 4.27 6.42 0.43
CA ALA A 70 4.50 5.80 -0.86
C ALA A 70 5.91 5.23 -0.87
N CYS A 71 6.01 3.89 -0.87
CA CYS A 71 7.26 3.16 -0.68
C CYS A 71 7.67 2.45 -1.97
N VAL A 72 8.97 2.48 -2.26
CA VAL A 72 9.58 1.76 -3.38
C VAL A 72 10.67 0.86 -2.81
N VAL A 73 10.70 -0.39 -3.23
CA VAL A 73 11.73 -1.34 -2.77
C VAL A 73 13.10 -0.81 -3.19
N ALA A 74 13.98 -0.65 -2.21
CA ALA A 74 15.34 -0.16 -2.44
C ALA A 74 16.25 -0.66 -1.32
N GLU A 75 17.42 -1.16 -1.70
CA GLU A 75 18.43 -1.59 -0.73
C GLU A 75 18.99 -0.38 0.03
N PRO A 76 19.36 -0.54 1.33
CA PRO A 76 19.83 0.60 2.13
C PRO A 76 21.03 1.33 1.54
N LYS A 77 21.88 0.65 0.79
CA LYS A 77 23.10 1.24 0.22
C LYS A 77 22.91 1.85 -1.18
N GLU A 78 21.72 1.75 -1.77
CA GLU A 78 21.49 2.42 -3.05
C GLU A 78 21.51 3.93 -2.87
N VAL A 79 22.25 4.60 -3.73
CA VAL A 79 22.35 6.06 -3.72
C VAL A 79 21.18 6.63 -4.52
N LEU A 80 20.33 7.39 -3.86
CA LEU A 80 19.12 7.95 -4.46
C LEU A 80 19.06 9.46 -4.26
N SER A 81 18.70 10.18 -5.31
CA SER A 81 18.48 11.62 -5.25
C SER A 81 17.12 11.94 -4.60
N GLY A 82 16.84 13.21 -4.30
CA GLY A 82 15.53 13.67 -3.80
C GLY A 82 15.29 13.47 -2.32
N SER A 83 16.29 12.98 -1.60
CA SER A 83 16.24 12.82 -0.13
C SER A 83 15.05 12.00 0.39
N PRO A 84 14.80 10.79 -0.14
CA PRO A 84 13.75 9.94 0.39
C PRO A 84 14.07 9.51 1.82
N LEU A 85 13.02 9.22 2.57
CA LEU A 85 13.15 8.53 3.84
C LEU A 85 13.44 7.06 3.59
N ARG A 86 14.03 6.38 4.55
CA ARG A 86 14.41 4.96 4.44
C ARG A 86 13.89 4.18 5.64
N THR A 87 13.39 2.98 5.38
CA THR A 87 12.98 2.05 6.44
C THR A 87 12.97 0.63 5.90
N ALA A 88 12.66 -0.33 6.77
CA ALA A 88 12.36 -1.70 6.36
C ALA A 88 10.92 -1.99 6.76
N LEU A 89 10.13 -2.48 5.82
CA LEU A 89 8.80 -2.98 6.14
C LEU A 89 8.95 -4.30 6.89
N PRO A 90 8.22 -4.51 8.00
CA PRO A 90 8.33 -5.74 8.76
C PRO A 90 7.79 -6.91 7.94
N GLY A 91 8.49 -8.04 7.98
CA GLY A 91 8.02 -9.28 7.39
C GLY A 91 6.98 -9.96 8.26
N GLY A 92 6.50 -11.11 7.81
CA GLY A 92 5.56 -11.93 8.54
C GLY A 92 4.38 -12.37 7.68
N ARG A 93 3.41 -12.97 8.32
CA ARG A 93 2.24 -13.49 7.61
C ARG A 93 1.22 -12.39 7.34
N TYR A 94 0.77 -12.36 6.10
CA TYR A 94 -0.24 -11.42 5.60
C TYR A 94 -1.35 -12.18 4.90
N ALA A 95 -2.58 -11.68 5.04
CA ALA A 95 -3.72 -12.11 4.25
C ALA A 95 -3.93 -11.07 3.16
N CYS A 96 -3.88 -11.49 1.91
CA CYS A 96 -3.93 -10.57 0.77
C CYS A 96 -5.03 -10.95 -0.21
N THR A 97 -5.64 -9.93 -0.81
CA THR A 97 -6.57 -10.12 -1.92
C THR A 97 -6.28 -9.09 -3.02
N ARG A 98 -6.50 -9.49 -4.28
CA ARG A 98 -6.27 -8.60 -5.42
C ARG A 98 -7.44 -7.61 -5.52
N PHE A 99 -7.10 -6.34 -5.60
CA PHE A 99 -8.05 -5.27 -5.89
C PHE A 99 -7.88 -4.77 -7.33
N HIS A 100 -9.00 -4.50 -7.97
CA HIS A 100 -9.06 -3.88 -9.29
C HIS A 100 -10.25 -2.91 -9.28
N GLY A 101 -9.96 -1.62 -9.46
CA GLY A 101 -11.01 -0.59 -9.43
C GLY A 101 -10.43 0.79 -9.22
N THR A 102 -11.28 1.73 -8.80
CA THR A 102 -10.91 3.12 -8.56
C THR A 102 -10.65 3.38 -7.08
N VAL A 103 -10.11 4.56 -6.77
CA VAL A 103 -9.87 4.97 -5.38
C VAL A 103 -11.18 5.06 -4.56
N ASP A 104 -12.31 5.29 -5.23
CA ASP A 104 -13.61 5.33 -4.55
C ASP A 104 -14.10 3.93 -4.17
N GLU A 105 -13.59 2.90 -4.84
CA GLU A 105 -14.01 1.52 -4.64
C GLU A 105 -13.10 0.75 -3.68
N VAL A 106 -11.87 1.22 -3.47
CA VAL A 106 -10.88 0.47 -2.67
C VAL A 106 -11.28 0.36 -1.21
N ASP A 107 -11.97 1.35 -0.68
CA ASP A 107 -12.41 1.32 0.72
C ASP A 107 -13.38 0.16 0.97
N ALA A 108 -14.30 -0.10 0.05
CA ALA A 108 -15.21 -1.24 0.15
C ALA A 108 -14.45 -2.57 0.14
N ALA A 109 -13.36 -2.67 -0.64
CA ALA A 109 -12.52 -3.87 -0.66
C ALA A 109 -11.82 -4.09 0.69
N TRP A 110 -11.29 -3.03 1.30
CA TRP A 110 -10.74 -3.11 2.65
C TRP A 110 -11.78 -3.57 3.67
N GLN A 111 -13.00 -3.05 3.58
CA GLN A 111 -14.09 -3.44 4.50
C GLN A 111 -14.47 -4.91 4.32
N ARG A 112 -14.49 -5.42 3.09
CA ARG A 112 -14.76 -6.85 2.86
C ARG A 112 -13.67 -7.73 3.47
N LEU A 113 -12.41 -7.32 3.40
CA LEU A 113 -11.30 -8.09 3.96
C LEU A 113 -11.30 -8.04 5.49
N LEU A 114 -11.40 -6.85 6.06
CA LEU A 114 -11.33 -6.64 7.52
C LEU A 114 -12.62 -7.02 8.24
N GLY A 115 -13.76 -6.68 7.68
CA GLY A 115 -15.06 -6.88 8.32
C GLY A 115 -15.80 -8.13 7.86
N GLY A 116 -15.49 -8.65 6.67
CA GLY A 116 -16.14 -9.83 6.11
C GLY A 116 -15.31 -11.10 6.28
N TRP A 117 -14.10 -11.10 5.76
CA TRP A 117 -13.24 -12.31 5.77
C TRP A 117 -12.58 -12.55 7.14
N LEU A 118 -11.95 -11.53 7.70
CA LEU A 118 -11.12 -11.68 8.91
C LEU A 118 -11.90 -12.28 10.09
N PRO A 119 -13.14 -11.82 10.41
CA PRO A 119 -13.87 -12.37 11.55
C PRO A 119 -14.17 -13.86 11.46
N THR A 120 -14.21 -14.43 10.25
CA THR A 120 -14.49 -15.85 10.03
C THR A 120 -13.25 -16.68 9.77
N SER A 121 -12.07 -16.06 9.78
CA SER A 121 -10.82 -16.70 9.36
C SER A 121 -10.15 -17.53 10.45
N GLY A 122 -10.49 -17.33 11.71
CA GLY A 122 -9.73 -17.90 12.83
C GLY A 122 -8.45 -17.14 13.15
N LEU A 123 -8.27 -15.97 12.55
CA LEU A 123 -7.09 -15.13 12.72
C LEU A 123 -7.49 -13.76 13.27
N GLN A 124 -6.49 -13.01 13.72
CA GLN A 124 -6.68 -11.63 14.16
C GLN A 124 -5.59 -10.74 13.54
N LEU A 125 -5.82 -9.43 13.53
CA LEU A 125 -4.80 -8.49 13.08
C LEU A 125 -3.59 -8.53 14.00
N ASP A 126 -2.41 -8.49 13.39
CA ASP A 126 -1.16 -8.28 14.09
C ASP A 126 -0.82 -6.78 14.09
N ALA A 127 0.08 -6.37 14.97
CA ALA A 127 0.48 -4.98 15.14
C ALA A 127 1.56 -4.55 14.12
N ARG A 128 1.29 -4.79 12.85
CA ARG A 128 2.14 -4.38 11.73
C ARG A 128 1.28 -3.57 10.75
N PRO A 129 1.89 -2.77 9.86
CA PRO A 129 1.09 -1.95 8.93
C PRO A 129 0.22 -2.77 7.99
N LEU A 130 -0.98 -2.27 7.68
CA LEU A 130 -1.75 -2.69 6.53
C LEU A 130 -1.07 -2.14 5.28
N LEU A 131 -1.03 -2.93 4.21
CA LEU A 131 -0.27 -2.59 3.01
C LEU A 131 -1.14 -2.64 1.76
N GLU A 132 -0.93 -1.67 0.87
CA GLU A 132 -1.24 -1.84 -0.54
C GLU A 132 0.07 -2.27 -1.21
N ARG A 133 0.07 -3.41 -1.89
CA ARG A 133 1.24 -3.88 -2.62
C ARG A 133 1.01 -3.73 -4.10
N TYR A 134 1.91 -3.01 -4.77
CA TYR A 134 1.85 -2.81 -6.22
C TYR A 134 2.92 -3.67 -6.87
N PRO A 135 2.57 -4.85 -7.41
CA PRO A 135 3.53 -5.67 -8.12
C PRO A 135 4.01 -4.98 -9.40
N VAL A 136 5.11 -5.47 -9.96
CA VAL A 136 5.73 -4.86 -11.14
C VAL A 136 4.74 -4.72 -12.30
N GLU A 137 3.86 -5.71 -12.47
CA GLU A 137 2.86 -5.74 -13.54
C GLU A 137 1.58 -4.95 -13.23
N ALA A 138 1.49 -4.33 -12.06
CA ALA A 138 0.31 -3.54 -11.68
C ALA A 138 0.09 -2.40 -12.67
N LYS A 139 -1.16 -2.25 -13.10
CA LYS A 139 -1.55 -1.27 -14.11
C LYS A 139 -2.33 -0.13 -13.49
N TYR A 140 -2.20 1.04 -14.11
CA TYR A 140 -3.00 2.22 -13.79
C TYR A 140 -3.47 2.85 -15.09
N ASP A 141 -4.78 3.10 -15.20
CA ASP A 141 -5.38 3.78 -16.34
C ASP A 141 -5.73 5.22 -15.92
N PRO A 142 -5.00 6.23 -16.41
CA PRO A 142 -5.27 7.62 -16.03
C PRO A 142 -6.60 8.17 -16.57
N GLN A 143 -7.19 7.54 -17.57
CA GLN A 143 -8.49 7.97 -18.11
C GLN A 143 -9.65 7.54 -17.22
N THR A 144 -9.61 6.33 -16.69
CA THR A 144 -10.67 5.78 -15.86
C THR A 144 -10.39 5.85 -14.37
N GLY A 145 -9.11 6.01 -13.97
CA GLY A 145 -8.68 5.93 -12.59
C GLY A 145 -8.57 4.51 -12.05
N ILE A 146 -8.77 3.50 -12.90
CA ILE A 146 -8.70 2.09 -12.50
C ILE A 146 -7.26 1.69 -12.26
N PHE A 147 -7.00 1.06 -11.11
CA PHE A 147 -5.70 0.53 -10.77
C PHE A 147 -5.82 -0.85 -10.15
N GLU A 148 -4.69 -1.55 -10.07
CA GLU A 148 -4.59 -2.88 -9.48
C GLU A 148 -3.56 -2.87 -8.37
N CYS A 149 -3.89 -3.52 -7.26
CA CYS A 149 -2.94 -3.79 -6.19
C CYS A 149 -3.41 -4.98 -5.37
N ASP A 150 -2.51 -5.49 -4.54
CA ASP A 150 -2.90 -6.43 -3.50
C ASP A 150 -3.14 -5.62 -2.22
N ILE A 151 -4.32 -5.74 -1.63
CA ILE A 151 -4.54 -5.21 -0.30
C ILE A 151 -4.21 -6.31 0.70
N CYS A 152 -3.37 -5.97 1.69
CA CYS A 152 -2.76 -6.96 2.57
C CYS A 152 -2.89 -6.54 4.02
N ILE A 153 -3.38 -7.46 4.85
CA ILE A 153 -3.50 -7.24 6.30
C ILE A 153 -2.57 -8.19 7.05
N PRO A 154 -1.83 -7.68 8.06
CA PRO A 154 -0.99 -8.56 8.87
C PRO A 154 -1.85 -9.39 9.81
N VAL A 155 -1.59 -10.69 9.87
CA VAL A 155 -2.42 -11.62 10.64
C VAL A 155 -1.58 -12.50 11.54
N LYS A 156 -2.21 -12.93 12.64
CA LYS A 156 -1.66 -13.90 13.59
C LYS A 156 -2.78 -14.77 14.13
N PRO A 157 -2.47 -15.94 14.71
CA PRO A 157 -3.50 -16.77 15.35
C PRO A 157 -4.26 -16.04 16.45
N LEU A 158 -5.51 -16.43 16.64
CA LEU A 158 -6.31 -15.96 17.77
C LEU A 158 -5.73 -16.41 19.11
#